data_b48dc29ef49c8b9b2caf4c081cd9d4c5
#
_entry.id   b48dc29ef49c8b9b2caf4c081cd9d4c5
#
_cell.length_a   1.000
_cell.length_b   1.000
_cell.length_c   1.000
_cell.angle_alpha   90.00
_cell.angle_beta   90.00
_cell.angle_gamma   90.00
#
_symmetry.space_group_name_H-M   'P 1'
#
loop_
_entity.id
_entity.type
_entity.pdbx_description
1 polymer ?
#
loop_
_entity_poly.entity_id
_entity_poly.type
_entity_poly.pdbx_seq_one_letter_code
_entity_poly.pdbx_strand_id
1 'polypeptide(L)'
;IVVGNPDAVTLTSGDPDAGAFLNPVVLFCDKPSVARAVHDVEAFGPVSTVMPYDDLDEAIALTQRGKGSLAASVFTDSAVVAERAVLGMAPFHGRILIGNRASAATSTGHGAPLPNLVHGGPGRAGGGEEMGGIRGVKHFMQRTAVQGTPRLLSAVTGRWQPGAPVREDVHPFRKSLEDLRVGDRIVTATRTVTLDDIEHFAHFTGDTFYAHMDEDAARANPFFDGRVAHGYLIVSFAAGLFVQPDPGPVLANYGVDNLRFLTPVNPGDTLGVELTCKEINPRENAEHGEVRWDCKVSNQNGAVVAQYDVLTMVAKHWPM
;
A
#
# COMPACT_ATOMS: atom_id res chain seq x y z
N ILE A 1 -3.45 -33.51 -33.75
CA ILE A 1 -4.58 -33.47 -32.79
C ILE A 1 -4.51 -34.71 -31.92
N VAL A 2 -4.53 -34.55 -30.61
CA VAL A 2 -4.54 -35.66 -29.63
C VAL A 2 -5.96 -35.89 -29.14
N VAL A 3 -6.72 -34.84 -28.94
CA VAL A 3 -8.11 -34.88 -28.47
C VAL A 3 -8.94 -33.86 -29.27
N GLY A 4 -10.18 -34.21 -29.51
CA GLY A 4 -11.15 -33.39 -30.23
C GLY A 4 -11.16 -33.55 -31.75
N ASN A 5 -12.25 -33.15 -32.34
CA ASN A 5 -12.41 -33.08 -33.80
C ASN A 5 -13.06 -31.70 -34.12
N PRO A 6 -12.34 -30.81 -34.84
CA PRO A 6 -12.86 -29.48 -35.15
C PRO A 6 -14.10 -29.52 -36.05
N ASP A 7 -14.24 -30.56 -36.85
CA ASP A 7 -15.32 -30.69 -37.83
C ASP A 7 -16.59 -31.34 -37.26
N ALA A 8 -16.54 -31.90 -36.05
CA ALA A 8 -17.64 -32.64 -35.45
C ALA A 8 -18.34 -31.85 -34.33
N VAL A 9 -18.89 -30.68 -34.71
CA VAL A 9 -19.62 -29.83 -33.76
C VAL A 9 -21.08 -30.25 -33.66
N THR A 10 -21.57 -30.50 -32.46
CA THR A 10 -23.01 -30.72 -32.20
C THR A 10 -23.54 -29.51 -31.42
N LEU A 11 -24.41 -28.74 -32.04
CA LEU A 11 -25.02 -27.58 -31.44
C LEU A 11 -26.23 -28.00 -30.59
N THR A 12 -26.37 -27.44 -29.39
CA THR A 12 -27.59 -27.54 -28.58
C THR A 12 -28.63 -26.49 -28.97
N SER A 13 -28.18 -25.39 -29.60
CA SER A 13 -29.04 -24.30 -30.14
C SER A 13 -28.19 -23.43 -31.08
N GLY A 14 -28.86 -22.65 -31.93
CA GLY A 14 -28.21 -21.73 -32.88
C GLY A 14 -28.15 -22.28 -34.30
N ASP A 15 -27.71 -21.44 -35.24
CA ASP A 15 -27.53 -21.76 -36.65
C ASP A 15 -26.04 -22.07 -36.88
N PRO A 16 -25.70 -23.29 -37.34
CA PRO A 16 -24.32 -23.66 -37.60
C PRO A 16 -23.65 -22.81 -38.69
N ASP A 17 -24.44 -22.27 -39.62
CA ASP A 17 -23.92 -21.48 -40.76
C ASP A 17 -23.75 -19.98 -40.39
N ALA A 18 -24.35 -19.55 -39.30
CA ALA A 18 -24.31 -18.16 -38.83
C ALA A 18 -23.29 -17.87 -37.71
N GLY A 19 -22.60 -18.88 -37.21
CA GLY A 19 -21.69 -18.76 -36.05
C GLY A 19 -20.35 -19.46 -36.26
N ALA A 20 -19.36 -19.05 -35.48
CA ALA A 20 -18.04 -19.67 -35.43
C ALA A 20 -18.00 -20.70 -34.30
N PHE A 21 -18.41 -21.92 -34.58
CA PHE A 21 -18.47 -23.00 -33.59
C PHE A 21 -17.28 -23.96 -33.79
N LEU A 22 -16.59 -24.25 -32.68
CA LEU A 22 -15.46 -25.17 -32.64
C LEU A 22 -15.52 -26.01 -31.37
N ASN A 23 -15.38 -27.33 -31.52
CA ASN A 23 -15.19 -28.19 -30.36
C ASN A 23 -13.81 -27.98 -29.72
N PRO A 24 -13.66 -28.23 -28.40
CA PRO A 24 -12.35 -28.22 -27.76
C PRO A 24 -11.37 -29.16 -28.46
N VAL A 25 -10.18 -28.63 -28.75
CA VAL A 25 -9.11 -29.36 -29.45
C VAL A 25 -7.83 -29.30 -28.62
N VAL A 26 -7.18 -30.46 -28.41
CA VAL A 26 -5.84 -30.54 -27.82
C VAL A 26 -4.86 -31.00 -28.90
N LEU A 27 -3.84 -30.18 -29.11
CA LEU A 27 -2.71 -30.47 -29.99
C LEU A 27 -1.51 -30.95 -29.14
N PHE A 28 -0.63 -31.71 -29.77
CA PHE A 28 0.67 -32.08 -29.19
C PHE A 28 1.78 -31.63 -30.15
N CYS A 29 2.77 -30.91 -29.62
CA CYS A 29 3.96 -30.49 -30.36
C CYS A 29 5.19 -31.16 -29.71
N ASP A 30 5.74 -32.19 -30.37
CA ASP A 30 6.86 -32.99 -29.87
C ASP A 30 8.20 -32.25 -29.89
N LYS A 31 8.34 -31.23 -30.71
CA LYS A 31 9.56 -30.42 -30.89
C LYS A 31 9.27 -28.91 -30.80
N PRO A 32 8.85 -28.43 -29.62
CA PRO A 32 8.41 -27.05 -29.48
C PRO A 32 9.53 -26.03 -29.71
N SER A 33 10.79 -26.38 -29.43
CA SER A 33 11.95 -25.51 -29.62
C SER A 33 12.26 -25.17 -31.07
N VAL A 34 11.86 -26.03 -32.05
CA VAL A 34 12.05 -25.80 -33.49
C VAL A 34 10.76 -25.43 -34.22
N ALA A 35 9.61 -25.75 -33.67
CA ALA A 35 8.31 -25.40 -34.22
C ALA A 35 8.11 -23.88 -34.28
N ARG A 36 7.39 -23.39 -35.29
CA ARG A 36 7.08 -21.97 -35.42
C ARG A 36 5.60 -21.66 -35.24
N ALA A 37 4.73 -22.37 -35.99
CA ALA A 37 3.30 -22.07 -36.04
C ALA A 37 2.65 -22.06 -34.61
N VAL A 38 3.04 -22.97 -33.74
CA VAL A 38 2.52 -23.07 -32.38
C VAL A 38 2.84 -21.85 -31.49
N HIS A 39 3.85 -21.08 -31.86
CA HIS A 39 4.23 -19.84 -31.16
C HIS A 39 3.79 -18.57 -31.92
N ASP A 40 3.77 -18.63 -33.23
CA ASP A 40 3.51 -17.45 -34.07
C ASP A 40 2.02 -17.23 -34.33
N VAL A 41 1.20 -18.29 -34.27
CA VAL A 41 -0.26 -18.23 -34.52
C VAL A 41 -1.01 -18.38 -33.24
N GLU A 42 -1.82 -17.38 -32.89
CA GLU A 42 -2.76 -17.46 -31.78
C GLU A 42 -4.06 -18.13 -32.27
N ALA A 43 -4.38 -19.30 -31.68
CA ALA A 43 -5.66 -19.93 -31.92
C ALA A 43 -6.72 -19.30 -31.01
N PHE A 44 -7.47 -18.34 -31.54
CA PHE A 44 -8.50 -17.63 -30.77
C PHE A 44 -9.77 -18.47 -30.64
N GLY A 45 -9.71 -19.51 -29.80
CA GLY A 45 -10.77 -20.49 -29.59
C GLY A 45 -10.38 -21.56 -28.55
N PRO A 46 -11.20 -22.60 -28.38
CA PRO A 46 -10.96 -23.66 -27.40
C PRO A 46 -9.87 -24.65 -27.87
N VAL A 47 -8.68 -24.13 -28.16
CA VAL A 47 -7.52 -24.89 -28.64
C VAL A 47 -6.39 -24.76 -27.65
N SER A 48 -5.85 -25.90 -27.23
CA SER A 48 -4.67 -25.98 -26.36
C SER A 48 -3.58 -26.83 -26.99
N THR A 49 -2.32 -26.45 -26.83
CA THR A 49 -1.18 -27.23 -27.30
C THR A 49 -0.31 -27.67 -26.13
N VAL A 50 -0.11 -28.98 -26.01
CA VAL A 50 0.84 -29.57 -25.06
C VAL A 50 2.23 -29.57 -25.69
N MET A 51 3.20 -29.03 -24.97
CA MET A 51 4.60 -28.94 -25.36
C MET A 51 5.47 -29.52 -24.25
N PRO A 52 6.21 -30.63 -24.47
CA PRO A 52 7.19 -31.08 -23.50
C PRO A 52 8.39 -30.14 -23.45
N TYR A 53 9.09 -30.13 -22.32
CA TYR A 53 10.34 -29.43 -22.11
C TYR A 53 11.27 -30.28 -21.22
N ASP A 54 12.57 -30.09 -21.34
CA ASP A 54 13.54 -30.89 -20.61
C ASP A 54 13.88 -30.28 -19.23
N ASP A 55 13.88 -28.95 -19.14
CA ASP A 55 14.17 -28.24 -17.91
C ASP A 55 13.39 -26.92 -17.79
N LEU A 56 13.53 -26.25 -16.65
CA LEU A 56 12.82 -24.99 -16.36
C LEU A 56 13.23 -23.85 -17.28
N ASP A 57 14.49 -23.79 -17.69
CA ASP A 57 15.00 -22.73 -18.55
C ASP A 57 14.42 -22.86 -19.97
N GLU A 58 14.30 -24.08 -20.49
CA GLU A 58 13.60 -24.34 -21.73
C GLU A 58 12.11 -23.98 -21.61
N ALA A 59 11.44 -24.38 -20.53
CA ALA A 59 10.05 -24.02 -20.29
C ALA A 59 9.84 -22.49 -20.36
N ILE A 60 10.68 -21.73 -19.65
CA ILE A 60 10.65 -20.27 -19.66
C ILE A 60 10.88 -19.72 -21.09
N ALA A 61 11.89 -20.22 -21.78
CA ALA A 61 12.19 -19.80 -23.15
C ALA A 61 11.04 -20.07 -24.14
N LEU A 62 10.36 -21.21 -23.99
CA LEU A 62 9.18 -21.53 -24.81
C LEU A 62 8.02 -20.54 -24.56
N THR A 63 7.77 -20.16 -23.32
CA THR A 63 6.70 -19.18 -23.01
C THR A 63 6.99 -17.79 -23.61
N GLN A 64 8.25 -17.39 -23.67
CA GLN A 64 8.67 -16.10 -24.25
C GLN A 64 8.47 -16.03 -25.78
N ARG A 65 8.51 -17.17 -26.46
CA ARG A 65 8.37 -17.24 -27.93
C ARG A 65 7.00 -16.74 -28.42
N GLY A 66 5.98 -16.75 -27.58
CA GLY A 66 4.69 -16.15 -27.86
C GLY A 66 4.69 -14.63 -27.99
N LYS A 67 5.78 -13.94 -27.62
CA LYS A 67 5.99 -12.47 -27.71
C LYS A 67 4.97 -11.64 -26.95
N GLY A 68 4.36 -12.19 -25.95
CA GLY A 68 3.40 -11.55 -25.07
C GLY A 68 2.11 -12.35 -24.94
N SER A 69 1.68 -12.55 -23.71
CA SER A 69 0.43 -13.22 -23.33
C SER A 69 -0.24 -12.48 -22.19
N LEU A 70 -1.57 -12.54 -22.16
CA LEU A 70 -2.34 -11.90 -21.11
C LEU A 70 -2.11 -12.58 -19.76
N ALA A 71 -2.12 -13.92 -19.73
CA ALA A 71 -2.04 -14.68 -18.50
C ALA A 71 -1.18 -15.94 -18.64
N ALA A 72 -0.56 -16.34 -17.54
CA ALA A 72 0.12 -17.63 -17.38
C ALA A 72 -0.20 -18.24 -16.02
N SER A 73 -0.05 -19.57 -15.90
CA SER A 73 -0.11 -20.28 -14.63
C SER A 73 1.11 -21.17 -14.46
N VAL A 74 1.66 -21.17 -13.24
CA VAL A 74 2.77 -22.03 -12.82
C VAL A 74 2.28 -22.87 -11.64
N PHE A 75 2.37 -24.18 -11.76
CA PHE A 75 1.97 -25.09 -10.70
C PHE A 75 3.21 -25.76 -10.07
N THR A 76 3.54 -25.37 -8.86
CA THR A 76 4.71 -25.88 -8.15
C THR A 76 4.60 -25.68 -6.64
N ASP A 77 5.18 -26.60 -5.86
CA ASP A 77 5.40 -26.42 -4.42
C ASP A 77 6.82 -25.89 -4.11
N SER A 78 7.70 -25.77 -5.12
CA SER A 78 9.07 -25.27 -4.96
C SER A 78 9.13 -23.75 -5.07
N ALA A 79 9.55 -23.08 -4.00
CA ALA A 79 9.75 -21.62 -4.01
C ALA A 79 10.81 -21.20 -5.04
N VAL A 80 11.88 -21.97 -5.21
CA VAL A 80 12.95 -21.70 -6.19
C VAL A 80 12.42 -21.77 -7.62
N VAL A 81 11.60 -22.77 -7.94
CA VAL A 81 10.96 -22.90 -9.26
C VAL A 81 10.00 -21.74 -9.49
N ALA A 82 9.18 -21.39 -8.49
CA ALA A 82 8.25 -20.28 -8.58
C ALA A 82 8.96 -18.95 -8.85
N GLU A 83 10.02 -18.63 -8.10
CA GLU A 83 10.81 -17.42 -8.28
C GLU A 83 11.42 -17.33 -9.68
N ARG A 84 12.13 -18.40 -10.11
CA ARG A 84 12.76 -18.41 -11.44
C ARG A 84 11.74 -18.31 -12.57
N ALA A 85 10.63 -19.02 -12.48
CA ALA A 85 9.56 -18.94 -13.47
C ALA A 85 8.97 -17.54 -13.54
N VAL A 86 8.63 -16.91 -12.41
CA VAL A 86 8.09 -15.54 -12.39
C VAL A 86 9.06 -14.54 -12.99
N LEU A 87 10.32 -14.53 -12.56
CA LEU A 87 11.31 -13.58 -13.06
C LEU A 87 11.58 -13.76 -14.57
N GLY A 88 11.59 -15.00 -15.06
CA GLY A 88 11.80 -15.27 -16.47
C GLY A 88 10.59 -14.99 -17.35
N MET A 89 9.38 -15.19 -16.85
CA MET A 89 8.14 -15.06 -17.63
C MET A 89 7.50 -13.66 -17.53
N ALA A 90 7.71 -12.92 -16.43
CA ALA A 90 7.04 -11.64 -16.16
C ALA A 90 7.16 -10.59 -17.29
N PRO A 91 8.29 -10.45 -18.00
CA PRO A 91 8.38 -9.51 -19.11
C PRO A 91 7.43 -9.79 -20.29
N PHE A 92 6.91 -11.02 -20.38
CA PHE A 92 6.07 -11.50 -21.47
C PHE A 92 4.63 -11.83 -21.07
N HIS A 93 4.27 -11.68 -19.79
CA HIS A 93 2.95 -12.07 -19.29
C HIS A 93 2.36 -10.97 -18.41
N GLY A 94 1.12 -10.59 -18.66
CA GLY A 94 0.41 -9.56 -17.89
C GLY A 94 0.05 -10.03 -16.48
N ARG A 95 -0.29 -11.32 -16.35
CA ARG A 95 -0.68 -11.97 -15.08
C ARG A 95 -0.01 -13.32 -14.96
N ILE A 96 0.51 -13.64 -13.79
CA ILE A 96 1.05 -14.97 -13.48
C ILE A 96 0.38 -15.48 -12.21
N LEU A 97 -0.35 -16.59 -12.31
CA LEU A 97 -0.87 -17.31 -11.18
C LEU A 97 0.13 -18.40 -10.76
N ILE A 98 0.52 -18.41 -9.50
CA ILE A 98 1.27 -19.54 -8.92
C ILE A 98 0.29 -20.38 -8.11
N GLY A 99 0.07 -21.61 -8.57
CA GLY A 99 -0.78 -22.58 -7.91
C GLY A 99 0.02 -23.68 -7.24
N ASN A 100 -0.47 -24.15 -6.09
CA ASN A 100 0.05 -25.34 -5.41
C ASN A 100 -1.07 -26.08 -4.67
N ARG A 101 -0.74 -27.14 -3.95
CA ARG A 101 -1.75 -27.90 -3.20
C ARG A 101 -2.46 -27.08 -2.14
N ALA A 102 -1.75 -26.17 -1.46
CA ALA A 102 -2.32 -25.35 -0.40
C ALA A 102 -3.36 -24.34 -0.95
N SER A 103 -3.14 -23.83 -2.16
CA SER A 103 -4.05 -22.88 -2.81
C SER A 103 -5.16 -23.52 -3.65
N ALA A 104 -5.11 -24.82 -3.91
CA ALA A 104 -5.99 -25.49 -4.88
C ALA A 104 -7.49 -25.34 -4.59
N ALA A 105 -7.87 -25.33 -3.29
CA ALA A 105 -9.27 -25.22 -2.88
C ALA A 105 -9.80 -23.77 -2.86
N THR A 106 -8.92 -22.76 -2.81
CA THR A 106 -9.28 -21.35 -2.60
C THR A 106 -8.87 -20.46 -3.77
N SER A 107 -8.12 -20.96 -4.74
CA SER A 107 -7.67 -20.21 -5.89
C SER A 107 -8.84 -19.78 -6.78
N THR A 108 -8.88 -18.51 -7.14
CA THR A 108 -9.86 -17.98 -8.11
C THR A 108 -9.46 -18.27 -9.57
N GLY A 109 -8.27 -18.84 -9.79
CA GLY A 109 -7.69 -19.01 -11.12
C GLY A 109 -7.15 -17.70 -11.71
N HIS A 110 -6.47 -17.80 -12.83
CA HIS A 110 -5.87 -16.62 -13.50
C HIS A 110 -6.86 -15.78 -14.31
N GLY A 111 -8.06 -16.27 -14.55
CA GLY A 111 -9.09 -15.55 -15.31
C GLY A 111 -9.75 -14.40 -14.55
N ALA A 112 -9.63 -14.37 -13.20
CA ALA A 112 -10.27 -13.38 -12.34
C ALA A 112 -9.25 -12.76 -11.36
N PRO A 113 -8.40 -11.82 -11.82
CA PRO A 113 -7.46 -11.15 -10.93
C PRO A 113 -8.22 -10.27 -9.94
N LEU A 114 -7.66 -10.13 -8.73
CA LEU A 114 -8.23 -9.23 -7.72
C LEU A 114 -8.20 -7.77 -8.24
N PRO A 115 -9.23 -6.97 -7.95
CA PRO A 115 -9.35 -5.60 -8.47
C PRO A 115 -8.23 -4.64 -8.08
N ASN A 116 -7.48 -4.97 -7.01
CA ASN A 116 -6.33 -4.18 -6.56
C ASN A 116 -5.01 -4.55 -7.24
N LEU A 117 -4.97 -5.62 -8.04
CA LEU A 117 -3.79 -5.99 -8.80
C LEU A 117 -3.64 -5.13 -10.04
N VAL A 118 -2.43 -4.62 -10.25
CA VAL A 118 -2.06 -3.89 -11.47
C VAL A 118 -1.46 -4.90 -12.45
N HIS A 119 -2.00 -4.95 -13.65
CA HIS A 119 -1.49 -5.82 -14.70
C HIS A 119 -1.70 -5.18 -16.07
N GLY A 120 -1.01 -5.67 -17.06
CA GLY A 120 -1.09 -5.18 -18.44
C GLY A 120 -1.02 -6.33 -19.44
N GLY A 121 -1.14 -6.02 -20.71
CA GLY A 121 -1.00 -6.96 -21.82
C GLY A 121 0.30 -6.70 -22.58
N PRO A 122 1.45 -7.32 -22.22
CA PRO A 122 2.73 -7.07 -22.87
C PRO A 122 2.75 -7.59 -24.29
N GLY A 123 3.46 -6.89 -25.18
CA GLY A 123 3.70 -7.31 -26.55
C GLY A 123 2.41 -7.58 -27.33
N ARG A 124 2.29 -8.78 -27.88
CA ARG A 124 1.13 -9.21 -28.69
C ARG A 124 -0.19 -9.27 -27.91
N ALA A 125 -0.15 -9.35 -26.60
CA ALA A 125 -1.37 -9.37 -25.77
C ALA A 125 -2.15 -8.04 -25.73
N GLY A 126 -1.67 -7.01 -26.42
CA GLY A 126 -2.45 -5.81 -26.71
C GLY A 126 -1.99 -4.54 -26.00
N GLY A 127 -1.03 -4.60 -25.10
CA GLY A 127 -0.47 -3.43 -24.41
C GLY A 127 -1.48 -2.71 -23.49
N GLY A 128 -0.96 -1.80 -22.71
CA GLY A 128 -1.77 -1.01 -21.78
C GLY A 128 -2.06 -1.72 -20.46
N GLU A 129 -2.51 -0.94 -19.49
CA GLU A 129 -2.89 -1.43 -18.17
C GLU A 129 -4.34 -1.94 -18.19
N GLU A 130 -4.57 -3.19 -17.81
CA GLU A 130 -5.91 -3.68 -17.53
C GLU A 130 -6.35 -3.26 -16.13
N MET A 131 -7.55 -2.75 -16.01
CA MET A 131 -8.06 -2.14 -14.80
C MET A 131 -9.40 -2.72 -14.41
N GLY A 132 -9.47 -3.25 -13.17
CA GLY A 132 -10.71 -3.68 -12.54
C GLY A 132 -11.13 -2.76 -11.39
N GLY A 133 -12.38 -2.87 -10.95
CA GLY A 133 -12.92 -2.17 -9.80
C GLY A 133 -12.72 -0.65 -9.84
N ILE A 134 -12.31 -0.07 -8.72
CA ILE A 134 -12.10 1.39 -8.59
C ILE A 134 -11.03 1.96 -9.55
N ARG A 135 -10.07 1.14 -9.99
CA ARG A 135 -9.05 1.56 -10.95
C ARG A 135 -9.67 1.86 -12.32
N GLY A 136 -10.56 0.99 -12.79
CA GLY A 136 -11.31 1.20 -14.02
C GLY A 136 -12.12 2.50 -13.97
N VAL A 137 -12.81 2.76 -12.84
CA VAL A 137 -13.54 4.01 -12.63
C VAL A 137 -12.61 5.21 -12.71
N LYS A 138 -11.47 5.19 -11.98
CA LYS A 138 -10.51 6.30 -11.96
C LYS A 138 -9.86 6.56 -13.31
N HIS A 139 -9.74 5.56 -14.18
CA HIS A 139 -9.18 5.74 -15.51
C HIS A 139 -10.02 6.71 -16.38
N PHE A 140 -11.33 6.65 -16.23
CA PHE A 140 -12.26 7.51 -16.96
C PHE A 140 -12.51 8.86 -16.32
N MET A 141 -11.94 9.11 -15.13
CA MET A 141 -12.06 10.40 -14.45
C MET A 141 -11.04 11.40 -14.97
N GLN A 142 -11.47 12.65 -15.14
CA GLN A 142 -10.56 13.74 -15.46
C GLN A 142 -9.58 13.99 -14.31
N ARG A 143 -8.31 14.11 -14.65
CA ARG A 143 -7.25 14.51 -13.72
C ARG A 143 -6.81 15.93 -14.05
N THR A 144 -6.84 16.79 -13.04
CA THR A 144 -6.41 18.17 -13.17
C THR A 144 -5.31 18.46 -12.17
N ALA A 145 -4.16 18.92 -12.64
CA ALA A 145 -3.11 19.42 -11.77
C ALA A 145 -3.44 20.85 -11.33
N VAL A 146 -3.37 21.10 -10.02
CA VAL A 146 -3.61 22.42 -9.44
C VAL A 146 -2.35 22.88 -8.72
N GLN A 147 -1.89 24.08 -9.03
CA GLN A 147 -0.73 24.72 -8.40
C GLN A 147 -1.16 26.05 -7.78
N GLY A 148 -0.59 26.39 -6.63
CA GLY A 148 -0.93 27.62 -5.93
C GLY A 148 -0.17 27.77 -4.62
N THR A 149 -0.45 28.86 -3.89
CA THR A 149 0.09 29.03 -2.54
C THR A 149 -0.53 28.03 -1.57
N PRO A 150 0.15 27.64 -0.47
CA PRO A 150 -0.39 26.74 0.53
C PRO A 150 -1.79 27.13 1.02
N ARG A 151 -2.06 28.41 1.20
CA ARG A 151 -3.37 28.93 1.60
C ARG A 151 -4.47 28.58 0.59
N LEU A 152 -4.21 28.80 -0.70
CA LEU A 152 -5.20 28.53 -1.76
C LEU A 152 -5.37 27.02 -1.98
N LEU A 153 -4.28 26.27 -1.95
CA LEU A 153 -4.34 24.82 -2.06
C LEU A 153 -5.10 24.18 -0.89
N SER A 154 -4.92 24.68 0.33
CA SER A 154 -5.70 24.24 1.50
C SER A 154 -7.20 24.51 1.32
N ALA A 155 -7.57 25.68 0.79
CA ALA A 155 -8.96 26.04 0.55
C ALA A 155 -9.62 25.16 -0.53
N VAL A 156 -8.89 24.89 -1.63
CA VAL A 156 -9.40 24.07 -2.75
C VAL A 156 -9.52 22.59 -2.38
N THR A 157 -8.56 22.06 -1.63
CA THR A 157 -8.50 20.63 -1.30
C THR A 157 -9.22 20.26 0.00
N GLY A 158 -9.60 21.24 0.82
CA GLY A 158 -10.13 20.99 2.16
C GLY A 158 -9.09 20.40 3.13
N ARG A 159 -7.80 20.43 2.76
CA ARG A 159 -6.71 19.80 3.51
C ARG A 159 -5.58 20.80 3.75
N TRP A 160 -5.20 21.01 5.00
CA TRP A 160 -4.11 21.93 5.33
C TRP A 160 -2.80 21.51 4.66
N GLN A 161 -2.15 22.51 4.06
CA GLN A 161 -0.84 22.34 3.43
C GLN A 161 0.22 23.05 4.29
N PRO A 162 1.39 22.47 4.49
CA PRO A 162 2.49 23.12 5.20
C PRO A 162 2.77 24.53 4.67
N GLY A 163 2.79 25.51 5.58
CA GLY A 163 2.92 26.93 5.25
C GLY A 163 1.61 27.68 5.01
N ALA A 164 0.46 27.00 5.05
CA ALA A 164 -0.84 27.67 5.08
C ALA A 164 -1.08 28.32 6.46
N PRO A 165 -1.93 29.38 6.54
CA PRO A 165 -2.29 30.00 7.79
C PRO A 165 -2.82 29.01 8.82
N VAL A 166 -2.53 29.25 10.08
CA VAL A 166 -2.98 28.49 11.24
C VAL A 166 -3.76 29.37 12.21
N ARG A 167 -4.55 28.73 13.10
CA ARG A 167 -5.30 29.39 14.18
C ARG A 167 -4.98 28.74 15.49
N GLU A 168 -4.68 29.56 16.52
CA GLU A 168 -4.24 29.14 17.85
C GLU A 168 -5.10 29.77 18.95
N ASP A 169 -6.40 29.93 18.70
CA ASP A 169 -7.34 30.60 19.61
C ASP A 169 -7.76 29.73 20.80
N VAL A 170 -8.14 28.50 20.54
CA VAL A 170 -8.61 27.51 21.51
C VAL A 170 -7.94 26.18 21.23
N HIS A 171 -7.64 25.43 22.31
CA HIS A 171 -7.10 24.09 22.17
C HIS A 171 -8.00 23.24 21.23
N PRO A 172 -7.47 22.72 20.10
CA PRO A 172 -8.30 22.11 19.08
C PRO A 172 -9.11 20.90 19.58
N PHE A 173 -8.63 20.18 20.60
CA PHE A 173 -9.34 19.05 21.20
C PHE A 173 -10.56 19.45 22.05
N ARG A 174 -10.78 20.75 22.26
CA ARG A 174 -12.00 21.29 22.87
C ARG A 174 -13.07 21.68 21.85
N LYS A 175 -12.75 21.63 20.56
CA LYS A 175 -13.69 21.95 19.48
C LYS A 175 -14.40 20.70 19.02
N SER A 176 -15.75 20.77 18.91
CA SER A 176 -16.53 19.75 18.22
C SER A 176 -16.19 19.72 16.73
N LEU A 177 -16.60 18.69 16.01
CA LEU A 177 -16.32 18.57 14.59
C LEU A 177 -16.85 19.75 13.77
N GLU A 178 -18.00 20.33 14.21
CA GLU A 178 -18.62 21.49 13.55
C GLU A 178 -17.86 22.82 13.80
N ASP A 179 -17.20 22.92 14.96
CA ASP A 179 -16.42 24.11 15.33
C ASP A 179 -14.98 24.03 14.84
N LEU A 180 -14.49 22.81 14.64
CA LEU A 180 -13.12 22.55 14.18
C LEU A 180 -12.94 23.04 12.73
N ARG A 181 -11.78 23.56 12.44
CA ARG A 181 -11.41 23.99 11.08
C ARG A 181 -10.02 23.48 10.73
N VAL A 182 -9.83 23.19 9.48
CA VAL A 182 -8.51 22.90 8.90
C VAL A 182 -7.57 24.09 9.20
N GLY A 183 -6.40 23.81 9.76
CA GLY A 183 -5.44 24.80 10.23
C GLY A 183 -5.59 25.20 11.71
N ASP A 184 -6.56 24.67 12.46
CA ASP A 184 -6.56 24.81 13.93
C ASP A 184 -5.33 24.12 14.50
N ARG A 185 -4.54 24.81 15.33
CA ARG A 185 -3.24 24.36 15.80
C ARG A 185 -3.07 24.56 17.30
N ILE A 186 -2.29 23.70 17.91
CA ILE A 186 -1.66 23.91 19.21
C ILE A 186 -0.14 23.79 19.08
N VAL A 187 0.56 24.67 19.78
CA VAL A 187 1.98 24.53 20.10
C VAL A 187 2.05 24.26 21.60
N THR A 188 2.65 23.14 21.95
CA THR A 188 2.65 22.67 23.36
C THR A 188 3.74 23.34 24.20
N ALA A 189 3.62 23.21 25.51
CA ALA A 189 4.79 23.30 26.38
C ALA A 189 5.83 22.23 26.00
N THR A 190 7.04 22.39 26.52
CA THR A 190 8.13 21.45 26.25
C THR A 190 8.35 20.49 27.41
N ARG A 191 8.93 19.30 27.10
CA ARG A 191 9.34 18.30 28.08
C ARG A 191 10.76 17.82 27.78
N THR A 192 11.60 17.79 28.82
CA THR A 192 12.95 17.24 28.72
C THR A 192 12.88 15.73 28.82
N VAL A 193 13.62 15.05 27.95
CA VAL A 193 13.81 13.59 27.97
C VAL A 193 15.00 13.30 28.86
N THR A 194 14.76 12.62 29.97
CA THR A 194 15.84 12.24 30.89
C THR A 194 16.34 10.83 30.63
N LEU A 195 17.51 10.50 31.15
CA LEU A 195 18.02 9.13 31.08
C LEU A 195 17.09 8.17 31.86
N ASP A 196 16.52 8.61 32.97
CA ASP A 196 15.55 7.85 33.75
C ASP A 196 14.27 7.54 32.94
N ASP A 197 13.79 8.48 32.14
CA ASP A 197 12.66 8.23 31.22
C ASP A 197 12.97 7.10 30.23
N ILE A 198 14.18 7.07 29.67
CA ILE A 198 14.63 6.05 28.72
C ILE A 198 14.73 4.68 29.39
N GLU A 199 15.36 4.62 30.56
CA GLU A 199 15.50 3.39 31.33
C GLU A 199 14.16 2.86 31.84
N HIS A 200 13.29 3.74 32.31
CA HIS A 200 11.94 3.36 32.70
C HIS A 200 11.14 2.81 31.55
N PHE A 201 11.19 3.46 30.40
CA PHE A 201 10.49 2.99 29.21
C PHE A 201 11.01 1.63 28.73
N ALA A 202 12.33 1.44 28.73
CA ALA A 202 12.95 0.16 28.39
C ALA A 202 12.47 -0.98 29.29
N HIS A 203 12.47 -0.76 30.62
CA HIS A 203 12.01 -1.76 31.57
C HIS A 203 10.50 -2.02 31.48
N PHE A 204 9.71 -0.96 31.26
CA PHE A 204 8.25 -1.06 31.14
C PHE A 204 7.82 -1.84 29.88
N THR A 205 8.50 -1.61 28.77
CA THR A 205 8.13 -2.21 27.47
C THR A 205 8.87 -3.51 27.16
N GLY A 206 10.05 -3.73 27.78
CA GLY A 206 10.97 -4.80 27.42
C GLY A 206 11.89 -4.45 26.25
N ASP A 207 11.81 -3.24 25.68
CA ASP A 207 12.70 -2.80 24.62
C ASP A 207 14.05 -2.33 25.18
N THR A 208 14.92 -3.30 25.40
CA THR A 208 16.28 -3.11 25.93
C THR A 208 17.34 -3.11 24.84
N PHE A 209 16.99 -2.62 23.64
CA PHE A 209 17.94 -2.50 22.55
C PHE A 209 19.17 -1.68 22.97
N TYR A 210 20.37 -2.12 22.59
CA TYR A 210 21.62 -1.58 23.11
C TYR A 210 21.75 -0.05 22.95
N ALA A 211 21.23 0.53 21.85
CA ALA A 211 21.30 1.97 21.61
C ALA A 211 20.61 2.81 22.69
N HIS A 212 19.69 2.21 23.47
CA HIS A 212 19.00 2.85 24.57
C HIS A 212 19.67 2.59 25.94
N MET A 213 20.40 1.46 26.05
CA MET A 213 20.85 0.95 27.34
C MET A 213 22.36 1.00 27.56
N ASP A 214 23.17 0.96 26.50
CA ASP A 214 24.64 0.87 26.56
C ASP A 214 25.27 2.07 25.86
N GLU A 215 25.95 2.91 26.63
CA GLU A 215 26.57 4.15 26.14
C GLU A 215 27.69 3.88 25.14
N ASP A 216 28.57 2.89 25.44
CA ASP A 216 29.73 2.60 24.60
C ASP A 216 29.29 1.93 23.30
N ALA A 217 28.34 1.01 23.36
CA ALA A 217 27.77 0.37 22.18
C ALA A 217 27.00 1.38 21.33
N ALA A 218 26.24 2.31 21.92
CA ALA A 218 25.54 3.36 21.20
C ALA A 218 26.52 4.29 20.47
N ARG A 219 27.61 4.73 21.11
CA ARG A 219 28.67 5.53 20.48
C ARG A 219 29.42 4.82 19.37
N ALA A 220 29.51 3.51 19.43
CA ALA A 220 30.11 2.73 18.35
C ALA A 220 29.23 2.64 17.09
N ASN A 221 27.94 2.99 17.21
CA ASN A 221 27.02 3.06 16.09
C ASN A 221 27.25 4.35 15.29
N PRO A 222 27.33 4.30 13.94
CA PRO A 222 27.61 5.48 13.11
C PRO A 222 26.50 6.54 13.11
N PHE A 223 25.33 6.25 13.69
CA PHE A 223 24.17 7.15 13.69
C PHE A 223 23.94 7.85 15.04
N PHE A 224 24.66 7.48 16.10
CA PHE A 224 24.40 7.98 17.46
C PHE A 224 25.67 8.51 18.13
N ASP A 225 25.56 9.61 18.83
CA ASP A 225 26.64 10.19 19.62
C ASP A 225 26.68 9.64 21.07
N GLY A 226 25.76 8.78 21.41
CA GLY A 226 25.54 8.18 22.73
C GLY A 226 24.18 7.52 22.80
N ARG A 227 23.72 7.23 24.01
CA ARG A 227 22.37 6.64 24.22
C ARG A 227 21.29 7.56 23.67
N VAL A 228 20.29 6.97 23.02
CA VAL A 228 19.15 7.68 22.40
C VAL A 228 17.82 7.20 22.94
N ALA A 229 16.82 8.07 22.93
CA ALA A 229 15.45 7.72 23.31
C ALA A 229 14.82 6.77 22.29
N HIS A 230 13.97 5.86 22.76
CA HIS A 230 13.13 5.03 21.92
C HIS A 230 12.19 5.90 21.06
N GLY A 231 12.03 5.55 19.80
CA GLY A 231 11.09 6.26 18.93
C GLY A 231 9.65 6.27 19.51
N TYR A 232 9.20 5.16 20.08
CA TYR A 232 7.88 5.07 20.70
C TYR A 232 7.77 5.85 22.02
N LEU A 233 8.84 6.06 22.75
CA LEU A 233 8.87 6.99 23.87
C LEU A 233 8.61 8.43 23.40
N ILE A 234 9.23 8.85 22.31
CA ILE A 234 9.02 10.18 21.70
C ILE A 234 7.55 10.36 21.32
N VAL A 235 6.93 9.38 20.66
CA VAL A 235 5.50 9.42 20.29
C VAL A 235 4.61 9.50 21.52
N SER A 236 4.94 8.73 22.58
CA SER A 236 4.19 8.73 23.85
C SER A 236 4.31 10.07 24.59
N PHE A 237 5.50 10.67 24.59
CA PHE A 237 5.71 12.01 25.18
C PHE A 237 4.95 13.08 24.40
N ALA A 238 4.97 13.01 23.06
CA ALA A 238 4.22 13.91 22.22
C ALA A 238 2.72 13.83 22.50
N ALA A 239 2.18 12.61 22.64
CA ALA A 239 0.77 12.42 23.01
C ALA A 239 0.44 13.05 24.36
N GLY A 240 1.30 12.88 25.35
CA GLY A 240 1.15 13.52 26.67
C GLY A 240 1.23 15.05 26.64
N LEU A 241 1.97 15.62 25.68
CA LEU A 241 2.10 17.06 25.53
C LEU A 241 0.87 17.72 24.87
N PHE A 242 0.28 17.06 23.86
CA PHE A 242 -0.87 17.63 23.14
C PHE A 242 -2.24 17.18 23.67
N VAL A 243 -2.30 16.27 24.63
CA VAL A 243 -3.59 15.80 25.15
C VAL A 243 -4.34 16.90 25.91
N GLN A 244 -5.66 16.91 25.73
CA GLN A 244 -6.58 17.63 26.61
C GLN A 244 -7.18 16.59 27.60
N PRO A 245 -6.82 16.66 28.91
CA PRO A 245 -7.16 15.61 29.86
C PRO A 245 -8.65 15.56 30.25
N ASP A 246 -9.36 16.68 30.14
CA ASP A 246 -10.77 16.76 30.50
C ASP A 246 -11.64 16.05 29.44
N PRO A 247 -12.82 15.51 29.84
CA PRO A 247 -13.79 15.01 28.86
C PRO A 247 -14.12 16.07 27.82
N GLY A 248 -14.08 15.67 26.54
CA GLY A 248 -14.24 16.60 25.44
C GLY A 248 -14.69 15.90 24.15
N PRO A 249 -14.80 16.64 23.05
CA PRO A 249 -15.29 16.12 21.79
C PRO A 249 -14.40 15.07 21.12
N VAL A 250 -13.12 14.97 21.48
CA VAL A 250 -12.24 13.91 20.99
C VAL A 250 -12.59 12.61 21.71
N LEU A 251 -13.16 11.66 20.97
CA LEU A 251 -13.69 10.41 21.50
C LEU A 251 -12.63 9.31 21.57
N ALA A 252 -11.73 9.28 20.61
CA ALA A 252 -10.66 8.28 20.54
C ALA A 252 -9.51 8.75 19.63
N ASN A 253 -8.29 8.35 20.01
CA ASN A 253 -7.16 8.27 19.09
C ASN A 253 -7.10 6.82 18.58
N TYR A 254 -7.29 6.60 17.29
CA TYR A 254 -7.41 5.26 16.72
C TYR A 254 -6.25 4.88 15.79
N GLY A 255 -5.32 5.79 15.56
CA GLY A 255 -4.21 5.46 14.69
C GLY A 255 -3.17 6.54 14.53
N VAL A 256 -2.06 6.12 13.95
CA VAL A 256 -0.93 6.96 13.52
C VAL A 256 -0.56 6.54 12.11
N ASP A 257 -0.47 7.53 11.20
CA ASP A 257 -0.03 7.32 9.82
C ASP A 257 1.28 8.05 9.54
N ASN A 258 2.01 7.57 8.55
CA ASN A 258 3.21 8.24 7.99
C ASN A 258 4.30 8.55 9.02
N LEU A 259 4.39 7.78 10.11
CA LEU A 259 5.40 8.00 11.15
C LEU A 259 6.81 7.86 10.61
N ARG A 260 7.63 8.88 10.88
CA ARG A 260 9.07 8.91 10.62
C ARG A 260 9.80 9.53 11.80
N PHE A 261 10.88 8.88 12.22
CA PHE A 261 11.89 9.44 13.11
C PHE A 261 13.00 10.01 12.25
N LEU A 262 13.32 11.29 12.42
CA LEU A 262 14.18 12.05 11.51
C LEU A 262 15.53 12.41 12.14
N THR A 263 15.53 12.68 13.44
CA THR A 263 16.73 13.04 14.19
C THR A 263 16.72 12.26 15.50
N PRO A 264 17.84 11.66 15.91
CA PRO A 264 17.97 11.02 17.22
C PRO A 264 17.68 12.02 18.35
N VAL A 265 17.11 11.51 19.46
CA VAL A 265 16.86 12.29 20.69
C VAL A 265 17.76 11.74 21.79
N ASN A 266 18.61 12.59 22.31
CA ASN A 266 19.52 12.22 23.39
C ASN A 266 18.96 12.56 24.77
N PRO A 267 19.40 11.90 25.84
CA PRO A 267 19.11 12.37 27.20
C PRO A 267 19.50 13.84 27.37
N GLY A 268 18.59 14.64 27.89
CA GLY A 268 18.74 16.09 28.05
C GLY A 268 18.07 16.91 26.95
N ASP A 269 17.72 16.33 25.82
CA ASP A 269 16.93 17.02 24.81
C ASP A 269 15.54 17.40 25.32
N THR A 270 15.06 18.55 24.87
CA THR A 270 13.75 19.08 25.26
C THR A 270 12.83 19.06 24.04
N LEU A 271 11.72 18.35 24.13
CA LEU A 271 10.77 18.15 23.02
C LEU A 271 9.55 19.06 23.15
N GLY A 272 9.13 19.65 22.04
CA GLY A 272 7.87 20.36 21.89
C GLY A 272 7.10 19.84 20.67
N VAL A 273 5.78 20.04 20.66
CA VAL A 273 4.90 19.55 19.59
C VAL A 273 4.12 20.69 18.96
N GLU A 274 4.10 20.69 17.63
CA GLU A 274 3.10 21.40 16.84
C GLU A 274 2.09 20.36 16.32
N LEU A 275 0.81 20.52 16.67
CA LEU A 275 -0.28 19.68 16.22
C LEU A 275 -1.30 20.51 15.45
N THR A 276 -1.46 20.27 14.17
CA THR A 276 -2.31 21.07 13.27
C THR A 276 -3.42 20.22 12.67
N CYS A 277 -4.65 20.69 12.73
CA CYS A 277 -5.78 20.04 12.05
C CYS A 277 -5.55 20.05 10.54
N LYS A 278 -5.29 18.88 9.98
CA LYS A 278 -4.89 18.69 8.59
C LYS A 278 -6.07 18.40 7.67
N GLU A 279 -7.00 17.58 8.13
CA GLU A 279 -8.15 17.12 7.35
C GLU A 279 -9.31 16.75 8.28
N ILE A 280 -10.54 17.07 7.86
CA ILE A 280 -11.77 16.77 8.60
C ILE A 280 -12.70 15.99 7.67
N ASN A 281 -13.08 14.78 8.09
CA ASN A 281 -13.93 13.86 7.33
C ASN A 281 -15.20 13.52 8.15
N PRO A 282 -16.29 14.29 8.00
CA PRO A 282 -17.56 13.95 8.64
C PRO A 282 -18.08 12.62 8.13
N ARG A 283 -18.66 11.80 9.02
CA ARG A 283 -19.39 10.58 8.65
C ARG A 283 -20.88 10.89 8.58
N GLU A 284 -21.54 10.61 7.46
CA GLU A 284 -22.96 10.94 7.28
C GLU A 284 -23.87 10.23 8.31
N ASN A 285 -23.64 8.96 8.56
CA ASN A 285 -24.48 8.11 9.40
C ASN A 285 -23.92 7.88 10.81
N ALA A 286 -23.18 8.83 11.36
CA ALA A 286 -22.60 8.72 12.71
C ALA A 286 -22.57 10.11 13.39
N GLU A 287 -22.65 10.14 14.72
CA GLU A 287 -22.55 11.36 15.54
C GLU A 287 -21.09 11.83 15.71
N HIS A 288 -20.16 11.31 14.90
CA HIS A 288 -18.76 11.68 14.89
C HIS A 288 -18.22 11.71 13.47
N GLY A 289 -17.02 12.26 13.32
CA GLY A 289 -16.22 12.18 12.12
C GLY A 289 -14.77 11.86 12.46
N GLU A 290 -13.97 11.72 11.44
CA GLU A 290 -12.53 11.48 11.54
C GLU A 290 -11.76 12.77 11.32
N VAL A 291 -10.74 13.01 12.15
CA VAL A 291 -9.85 14.14 11.99
C VAL A 291 -8.41 13.63 11.90
N ARG A 292 -7.72 14.11 10.89
CA ARG A 292 -6.29 13.89 10.70
C ARG A 292 -5.52 15.12 11.13
N TRP A 293 -4.51 14.90 11.95
CA TRP A 293 -3.66 15.96 12.51
C TRP A 293 -2.23 15.79 12.02
N ASP A 294 -1.62 16.85 11.50
CA ASP A 294 -0.18 16.90 11.26
C ASP A 294 0.52 17.13 12.61
N CYS A 295 1.28 16.14 13.05
CA CYS A 295 2.05 16.17 14.29
C CYS A 295 3.53 16.30 13.97
N LYS A 296 4.14 17.40 14.41
CA LYS A 296 5.55 17.67 14.27
C LYS A 296 6.18 17.82 15.65
N VAL A 297 7.10 16.93 15.97
CA VAL A 297 7.87 16.97 17.21
C VAL A 297 9.25 17.54 16.92
N SER A 298 9.64 18.59 17.66
CA SER A 298 10.95 19.24 17.46
C SER A 298 11.71 19.30 18.79
N ASN A 299 13.04 19.30 18.70
CA ASN A 299 13.89 19.51 19.87
C ASN A 299 14.13 21.01 20.14
N GLN A 300 14.89 21.34 21.18
CA GLN A 300 15.23 22.72 21.60
C GLN A 300 15.94 23.54 20.53
N ASN A 301 16.56 22.89 19.55
CA ASN A 301 17.26 23.55 18.45
C ASN A 301 16.36 23.75 17.20
N GLY A 302 15.07 23.39 17.30
CA GLY A 302 14.12 23.43 16.18
C GLY A 302 14.29 22.29 15.17
N ALA A 303 15.18 21.32 15.43
CA ALA A 303 15.31 20.14 14.57
C ALA A 303 14.09 19.23 14.75
N VAL A 304 13.50 18.80 13.63
CA VAL A 304 12.37 17.85 13.66
C VAL A 304 12.89 16.47 14.01
N VAL A 305 12.43 15.93 15.14
CA VAL A 305 12.82 14.61 15.62
C VAL A 305 11.85 13.51 15.21
N ALA A 306 10.54 13.85 15.12
CA ALA A 306 9.52 12.97 14.58
C ALA A 306 8.43 13.76 13.86
N GLN A 307 7.89 13.15 12.81
CA GLN A 307 6.73 13.67 12.09
C GLN A 307 5.77 12.54 11.74
N TYR A 308 4.47 12.76 11.94
CA TYR A 308 3.43 11.77 11.66
C TYR A 308 2.04 12.42 11.63
N ASP A 309 1.06 11.68 11.13
CA ASP A 309 -0.35 12.07 11.25
C ASP A 309 -0.98 11.34 12.44
N VAL A 310 -1.62 12.06 13.36
CA VAL A 310 -2.50 11.49 14.39
C VAL A 310 -3.91 11.37 13.83
N LEU A 311 -4.59 10.25 14.10
CA LEU A 311 -5.95 9.99 13.64
C LEU A 311 -6.90 9.90 14.82
N THR A 312 -7.88 10.81 14.87
CA THR A 312 -8.86 10.84 15.96
C THR A 312 -10.30 10.74 15.45
N MET A 313 -11.17 10.20 16.30
CA MET A 313 -12.61 10.33 16.18
C MET A 313 -13.07 11.52 17.02
N VAL A 314 -13.85 12.43 16.41
CA VAL A 314 -14.33 13.64 17.05
C VAL A 314 -15.85 13.73 16.95
N ALA A 315 -16.52 14.00 18.06
CA ALA A 315 -17.99 14.19 18.09
C ALA A 315 -18.42 15.38 17.24
N LYS A 316 -19.55 15.26 16.54
CA LYS A 316 -20.11 16.38 15.74
C LYS A 316 -20.48 17.54 16.63
N HIS A 317 -21.11 17.24 17.77
CA HIS A 317 -21.51 18.22 18.79
C HIS A 317 -20.93 17.83 20.14
N TRP A 318 -20.71 18.80 21.04
CA TRP A 318 -20.28 18.55 22.43
C TRP A 318 -20.93 19.55 23.38
N PRO A 319 -21.49 19.15 24.57
CA PRO A 319 -21.65 17.74 25.00
C PRO A 319 -22.64 16.98 24.08
N MET A 320 -22.44 15.67 24.02
CA MET A 320 -23.28 14.78 23.23
C MET A 320 -24.66 14.60 23.86
#